data_5d2cbe101adcb467c9b696341427d731
#
_entry.id   5d2cbe101adcb467c9b696341427d731
#
_cell.length_a   1.000
_cell.length_b   1.000
_cell.length_c   1.000
_cell.angle_alpha   90.00
_cell.angle_beta   90.00
_cell.angle_gamma   90.00
#
_symmetry.space_group_name_H-M   'P 1'
#
loop_
_entity.id
_entity.type
_entity.pdbx_description
1 polymer ?
#
loop_
_entity_poly.entity_id
_entity_poly.type
_entity_poly.pdbx_seq_one_letter_code
_entity_poly.pdbx_strand_id
1 'polypeptide(L)'
;IAQFPWLPEPFEMDGISQVKKGANLNENPYPQCVSINNKYIYDIPKGANGYSMSNVVVTLSHELGHFLGLYHAFNQLLNGNTNSNEDSDYCTDTPPYNKYRYDVALTNYLTYYGDITSTTSDGYKEFVMRTNSKTGEQFRSTNIMDYAVSDANAFTTQQAERVKYILHHAVFVPGPKDYTGTDFTTTRNSTSDFRFTPQFIE
;
A
#
# COMPACT_ATOMS: atom_id res chain seq x y z
N ILE A 1 -4.48 0.67 -7.83
CA ILE A 1 -4.76 -0.74 -7.49
C ILE A 1 -3.52 -1.57 -7.75
N ALA A 2 -3.10 -2.35 -6.77
CA ALA A 2 -1.98 -3.26 -6.91
C ALA A 2 -2.38 -4.71 -6.58
N GLN A 3 -1.66 -5.65 -7.16
CA GLN A 3 -1.74 -7.07 -6.82
C GLN A 3 -0.73 -7.39 -5.72
N PHE A 4 -1.18 -8.09 -4.69
CA PHE A 4 -0.26 -8.61 -3.67
C PHE A 4 0.72 -9.63 -4.25
N PRO A 5 1.95 -9.70 -3.75
CA PRO A 5 2.95 -10.65 -4.21
C PRO A 5 2.61 -12.08 -3.80
N TRP A 6 3.27 -13.05 -4.42
CA TRP A 6 3.21 -14.46 -4.05
C TRP A 6 4.59 -14.94 -3.60
N LEU A 7 4.61 -15.73 -2.53
CA LEU A 7 5.82 -16.36 -2.02
C LEU A 7 5.90 -17.81 -2.48
N PRO A 8 7.03 -18.27 -2.99
CA PRO A 8 7.23 -19.68 -3.30
C PRO A 8 7.51 -20.48 -2.02
N GLU A 9 7.02 -21.71 -1.95
CA GLU A 9 7.46 -22.64 -0.89
C GLU A 9 9.00 -22.76 -0.87
N PRO A 10 9.66 -22.76 0.31
CA PRO A 10 9.09 -22.80 1.66
C PRO A 10 8.91 -21.44 2.33
N PHE A 11 9.02 -20.32 1.59
CA PHE A 11 8.96 -18.97 2.17
C PHE A 11 7.53 -18.60 2.57
N GLU A 12 7.38 -18.05 3.76
CA GLU A 12 6.09 -17.69 4.34
C GLU A 12 6.14 -16.26 4.91
N MET A 13 5.01 -15.59 4.84
CA MET A 13 4.77 -14.31 5.49
C MET A 13 3.27 -14.16 5.77
N ASP A 14 2.91 -13.71 6.96
CA ASP A 14 1.53 -13.48 7.35
C ASP A 14 0.81 -12.56 6.35
N GLY A 15 -0.38 -13.00 5.91
CA GLY A 15 -1.19 -12.29 4.94
C GLY A 15 -0.79 -12.48 3.47
N ILE A 16 0.34 -13.09 3.15
CA ILE A 16 0.80 -13.27 1.76
C ILE A 16 0.50 -14.70 1.28
N SER A 17 -0.07 -14.80 0.09
CA SER A 17 -0.37 -16.10 -0.53
C SER A 17 0.89 -16.85 -0.91
N GLN A 18 0.89 -18.17 -0.67
CA GLN A 18 1.98 -19.05 -1.01
C GLN A 18 1.71 -19.80 -2.33
N VAL A 19 2.76 -20.02 -3.10
CA VAL A 19 2.73 -20.80 -4.34
C VAL A 19 3.51 -22.08 -4.14
N LYS A 20 2.87 -23.22 -4.47
CA LYS A 20 3.50 -24.54 -4.38
C LYS A 20 4.63 -24.70 -5.40
N LYS A 21 5.67 -25.42 -5.00
CA LYS A 21 6.76 -25.83 -5.89
C LYS A 21 6.18 -26.57 -7.13
N GLY A 22 6.64 -26.14 -8.31
CA GLY A 22 6.18 -26.73 -9.58
C GLY A 22 4.84 -26.19 -10.09
N ALA A 23 4.21 -25.21 -9.42
CA ALA A 23 3.01 -24.57 -9.92
C ALA A 23 3.26 -23.86 -11.26
N ASN A 24 2.29 -23.93 -12.17
CA ASN A 24 2.32 -23.17 -13.41
C ASN A 24 1.88 -21.73 -13.17
N LEU A 25 2.83 -20.81 -13.06
CA LEU A 25 2.55 -19.40 -12.79
C LEU A 25 1.93 -18.65 -13.98
N ASN A 26 1.91 -19.26 -15.18
CA ASN A 26 1.25 -18.68 -16.35
C ASN A 26 -0.28 -18.81 -16.30
N GLU A 27 -0.79 -19.67 -15.46
CA GLU A 27 -2.23 -19.85 -15.24
C GLU A 27 -2.81 -18.82 -14.26
N ASN A 28 -1.99 -17.92 -13.74
CA ASN A 28 -2.49 -16.82 -12.93
C ASN A 28 -3.35 -15.88 -13.79
N PRO A 29 -4.68 -15.79 -13.55
CA PRO A 29 -5.55 -14.92 -14.30
C PRO A 29 -5.30 -13.42 -14.03
N TYR A 30 -4.53 -13.11 -12.99
CA TYR A 30 -4.24 -11.72 -12.58
C TYR A 30 -2.75 -11.42 -12.74
N PRO A 31 -2.38 -10.50 -13.63
CA PRO A 31 -0.98 -10.07 -13.75
C PRO A 31 -0.52 -9.40 -12.45
N GLN A 32 0.67 -9.74 -12.01
CA GLN A 32 1.34 -9.03 -10.91
C GLN A 32 1.72 -7.63 -11.42
N CYS A 33 0.92 -6.65 -11.10
CA CYS A 33 1.09 -5.28 -11.60
C CYS A 33 0.60 -4.23 -10.61
N VAL A 34 1.03 -3.01 -10.83
CA VAL A 34 0.46 -1.79 -10.24
C VAL A 34 -0.25 -1.02 -11.35
N SER A 35 -1.50 -0.65 -11.12
CA SER A 35 -2.30 0.14 -12.03
C SER A 35 -2.73 1.45 -11.38
N ILE A 36 -2.42 2.55 -12.02
CA ILE A 36 -2.78 3.90 -11.55
C ILE A 36 -3.65 4.56 -12.60
N ASN A 37 -4.73 5.22 -12.16
CA ASN A 37 -5.56 6.01 -13.05
C ASN A 37 -4.74 7.21 -13.55
N ASN A 38 -4.70 7.42 -14.87
CA ASN A 38 -3.96 8.49 -15.52
C ASN A 38 -4.35 9.89 -15.02
N LYS A 39 -5.57 10.08 -14.51
CA LYS A 39 -6.01 11.32 -13.86
C LYS A 39 -5.05 11.76 -12.74
N TYR A 40 -4.53 10.84 -11.95
CA TYR A 40 -3.58 11.16 -10.88
C TYR A 40 -2.21 11.60 -11.38
N ILE A 41 -1.85 11.32 -12.62
CA ILE A 41 -0.56 11.71 -13.22
C ILE A 41 -0.59 13.19 -13.62
N TYR A 42 -1.75 13.69 -14.07
CA TYR A 42 -1.90 15.03 -14.61
C TYR A 42 -2.40 16.06 -13.59
N ASP A 43 -3.10 15.62 -12.55
CA ASP A 43 -3.69 16.49 -11.52
C ASP A 43 -2.72 16.73 -10.34
N ILE A 44 -1.44 17.03 -10.61
CA ILE A 44 -0.53 17.48 -9.57
C ILE A 44 -0.86 18.93 -9.23
N PRO A 45 -1.40 19.25 -8.05
CA PRO A 45 -1.70 20.63 -7.70
C PRO A 45 -0.41 21.45 -7.67
N LYS A 46 -0.31 22.47 -8.51
CA LYS A 46 0.82 23.40 -8.47
C LYS A 46 0.81 24.13 -7.12
N GLY A 47 1.83 23.87 -6.30
CA GLY A 47 2.05 24.59 -5.03
C GLY A 47 1.49 23.93 -3.77
N ALA A 48 1.03 22.69 -3.82
CA ALA A 48 0.67 21.96 -2.61
C ALA A 48 1.94 21.56 -1.84
N ASN A 49 2.30 22.33 -0.84
CA ASN A 49 3.24 21.90 0.19
C ASN A 49 2.52 20.84 1.05
N GLY A 50 2.95 19.60 0.95
CA GLY A 50 2.40 18.51 1.73
C GLY A 50 1.20 17.89 1.03
N TYR A 51 0.33 17.42 1.75
CA TYR A 51 -0.71 16.51 1.50
C TYR A 51 -1.76 16.95 0.45
N SER A 52 -1.87 16.17 -0.59
CA SER A 52 -3.08 16.07 -1.40
C SER A 52 -3.32 14.58 -1.67
N MET A 53 -4.56 14.11 -1.51
CA MET A 53 -4.98 12.76 -1.95
C MET A 53 -4.71 12.51 -3.43
N SER A 54 -4.51 13.56 -4.20
CA SER A 54 -4.13 13.53 -5.61
C SER A 54 -2.62 13.62 -5.84
N ASN A 55 -1.78 13.52 -4.80
CA ASN A 55 -0.34 13.45 -5.00
C ASN A 55 0.04 12.09 -5.58
N VAL A 56 0.40 12.09 -6.87
CA VAL A 56 0.77 10.87 -7.59
C VAL A 56 1.92 10.11 -6.93
N VAL A 57 2.86 10.80 -6.28
CA VAL A 57 4.00 10.16 -5.61
C VAL A 57 3.51 9.35 -4.40
N VAL A 58 2.63 9.92 -3.59
CA VAL A 58 2.05 9.20 -2.43
C VAL A 58 1.19 8.05 -2.91
N THR A 59 0.30 8.28 -3.89
CA THR A 59 -0.56 7.24 -4.45
C THR A 59 0.25 6.10 -5.06
N LEU A 60 1.29 6.41 -5.86
CA LEU A 60 2.16 5.39 -6.44
C LEU A 60 2.92 4.61 -5.36
N SER A 61 3.45 5.31 -4.35
CA SER A 61 4.15 4.67 -3.24
C SER A 61 3.23 3.76 -2.42
N HIS A 62 1.97 4.15 -2.23
CA HIS A 62 0.95 3.34 -1.59
C HIS A 62 0.66 2.06 -2.38
N GLU A 63 0.40 2.17 -3.67
CA GLU A 63 0.15 1.00 -4.53
C GLU A 63 1.38 0.09 -4.65
N LEU A 64 2.58 0.67 -4.73
CA LEU A 64 3.82 -0.10 -4.67
C LEU A 64 4.00 -0.80 -3.31
N GLY A 65 3.56 -0.17 -2.22
CA GLY A 65 3.50 -0.81 -0.90
C GLY A 65 2.70 -2.11 -0.95
N HIS A 66 1.49 -2.10 -1.51
CA HIS A 66 0.68 -3.32 -1.70
C HIS A 66 1.37 -4.35 -2.59
N PHE A 67 1.94 -3.93 -3.72
CA PHE A 67 2.71 -4.80 -4.60
C PHE A 67 3.91 -5.46 -3.90
N LEU A 68 4.42 -4.81 -2.86
CA LEU A 68 5.52 -5.29 -2.02
C LEU A 68 5.04 -5.88 -0.67
N GLY A 69 3.77 -6.26 -0.56
CA GLY A 69 3.23 -7.03 0.54
C GLY A 69 2.78 -6.23 1.77
N LEU A 70 2.62 -4.91 1.65
CA LEU A 70 2.10 -4.09 2.73
C LEU A 70 0.58 -4.01 2.69
N TYR A 71 -0.04 -4.10 3.84
CA TYR A 71 -1.46 -3.84 4.07
C TYR A 71 -1.70 -2.39 4.47
N HIS A 72 -2.96 -1.96 4.44
CA HIS A 72 -3.32 -0.65 4.96
C HIS A 72 -2.99 -0.53 6.45
N ALA A 73 -2.49 0.64 6.87
CA ALA A 73 -2.15 0.94 8.26
C ALA A 73 -3.37 1.18 9.17
N PHE A 74 -4.57 0.85 8.70
CA PHE A 74 -5.82 0.89 9.46
C PHE A 74 -6.45 -0.50 9.54
N ASN A 75 -7.30 -0.70 10.54
CA ASN A 75 -7.96 -1.99 10.75
C ASN A 75 -8.91 -2.31 9.60
N GLN A 76 -8.68 -3.44 8.95
CA GLN A 76 -9.49 -3.92 7.84
C GLN A 76 -9.58 -5.45 7.89
N LEU A 77 -10.78 -5.99 7.96
CA LEU A 77 -11.01 -7.43 7.89
C LEU A 77 -10.78 -7.94 6.46
N LEU A 78 -10.53 -9.24 6.30
CA LEU A 78 -10.30 -9.90 5.01
C LEU A 78 -11.43 -9.68 3.99
N ASN A 79 -12.65 -9.44 4.44
CA ASN A 79 -13.79 -9.09 3.60
C ASN A 79 -13.87 -7.60 3.23
N GLY A 80 -12.86 -6.81 3.56
CA GLY A 80 -12.80 -5.37 3.30
C GLY A 80 -13.52 -4.48 4.32
N ASN A 81 -14.16 -5.05 5.35
CA ASN A 81 -14.86 -4.27 6.36
C ASN A 81 -13.85 -3.53 7.27
N THR A 82 -13.99 -2.22 7.36
CA THR A 82 -13.11 -1.34 8.16
C THR A 82 -13.65 -1.02 9.56
N ASN A 83 -14.82 -1.52 9.92
CA ASN A 83 -15.37 -1.39 11.27
C ASN A 83 -14.81 -2.48 12.20
N SER A 84 -13.51 -2.42 12.46
CA SER A 84 -12.80 -3.33 13.35
C SER A 84 -11.85 -2.55 14.26
N ASN A 85 -11.59 -3.10 15.44
CA ASN A 85 -10.53 -2.64 16.34
C ASN A 85 -9.32 -3.57 16.34
N GLU A 86 -9.33 -4.61 15.49
CA GLU A 86 -8.25 -5.56 15.36
C GLU A 86 -7.20 -5.04 14.37
N ASP A 87 -5.95 -5.16 14.76
CA ASP A 87 -4.81 -4.86 13.92
C ASP A 87 -4.72 -5.89 12.79
N SER A 88 -4.60 -5.43 11.56
CA SER A 88 -4.69 -6.30 10.38
C SER A 88 -3.57 -6.08 9.36
N ASP A 89 -2.58 -5.23 9.67
CA ASP A 89 -1.48 -4.96 8.73
C ASP A 89 -0.22 -5.78 9.00
N TYR A 90 -0.24 -6.61 10.04
CA TYR A 90 0.87 -7.46 10.47
C TYR A 90 2.14 -6.69 10.86
N CYS A 91 2.01 -5.43 11.28
CA CYS A 91 3.10 -4.55 11.71
C CYS A 91 2.74 -3.93 13.07
N THR A 92 3.38 -4.37 14.13
CA THR A 92 3.07 -3.88 15.50
C THR A 92 3.57 -2.47 15.77
N ASP A 93 4.40 -1.91 14.89
CA ASP A 93 4.91 -0.54 14.95
C ASP A 93 4.04 0.46 14.16
N THR A 94 2.91 0.01 13.59
CA THR A 94 1.84 0.84 13.05
C THR A 94 0.71 0.92 14.06
N PRO A 95 0.34 2.12 14.56
CA PRO A 95 -0.77 2.24 15.50
C PRO A 95 -2.12 1.91 14.83
N PRO A 96 -2.84 0.86 15.28
CA PRO A 96 -4.11 0.47 14.66
C PRO A 96 -5.22 1.47 14.98
N TYR A 97 -6.10 1.76 14.00
CA TYR A 97 -7.28 2.58 14.24
C TYR A 97 -8.51 2.08 13.47
N ASN A 98 -9.70 2.38 13.97
CA ASN A 98 -10.96 2.03 13.33
C ASN A 98 -11.30 3.05 12.23
N LYS A 99 -11.01 2.68 10.99
CA LYS A 99 -11.22 3.55 9.83
C LYS A 99 -12.70 3.90 9.63
N TYR A 100 -13.62 2.98 9.86
CA TYR A 100 -15.06 3.26 9.71
C TYR A 100 -15.53 4.41 10.60
N ARG A 101 -15.12 4.39 11.88
CA ARG A 101 -15.46 5.49 12.80
C ARG A 101 -14.84 6.81 12.40
N TYR A 102 -13.60 6.76 11.92
CA TYR A 102 -12.93 7.92 11.38
C TYR A 102 -13.66 8.48 10.14
N ASP A 103 -14.02 7.62 9.19
CA ASP A 103 -14.71 8.02 7.96
C ASP A 103 -16.09 8.64 8.24
N VAL A 104 -16.83 8.10 9.22
CA VAL A 104 -18.11 8.68 9.64
C VAL A 104 -17.92 10.09 10.21
N ALA A 105 -16.91 10.30 11.06
CA ALA A 105 -16.62 11.61 11.62
C ALA A 105 -16.18 12.61 10.53
N LEU A 106 -15.29 12.20 9.63
CA LEU A 106 -14.83 13.00 8.50
C LEU A 106 -15.99 13.37 7.57
N THR A 107 -16.85 12.42 7.21
CA THR A 107 -17.99 12.65 6.33
C THR A 107 -18.96 13.67 6.96
N ASN A 108 -19.23 13.54 8.25
CA ASN A 108 -20.07 14.50 8.97
C ASN A 108 -19.43 15.91 8.94
N TYR A 109 -18.14 16.01 9.20
CA TYR A 109 -17.43 17.29 9.14
C TYR A 109 -17.55 17.92 7.72
N LEU A 110 -17.24 17.17 6.67
CA LEU A 110 -17.31 17.65 5.29
C LEU A 110 -18.72 18.08 4.88
N THR A 111 -19.74 17.39 5.41
CA THR A 111 -21.15 17.73 5.15
C THR A 111 -21.53 19.10 5.72
N TYR A 112 -21.02 19.44 6.91
CA TYR A 112 -21.37 20.69 7.60
C TYR A 112 -20.46 21.87 7.27
N TYR A 113 -19.15 21.62 7.04
CA TYR A 113 -18.14 22.65 6.92
C TYR A 113 -17.51 22.74 5.53
N GLY A 114 -17.81 21.78 4.64
CA GLY A 114 -17.22 21.68 3.30
C GLY A 114 -15.81 21.06 3.28
N ASP A 115 -15.15 21.16 2.14
CA ASP A 115 -13.90 20.46 1.88
C ASP A 115 -12.72 20.97 2.74
N ILE A 116 -11.83 20.05 3.12
CA ILE A 116 -10.56 20.36 3.75
C ILE A 116 -9.55 20.72 2.65
N THR A 117 -9.40 22.02 2.36
CA THR A 117 -8.60 22.54 1.24
C THR A 117 -7.20 23.01 1.65
N SER A 118 -6.92 23.12 2.95
CA SER A 118 -5.67 23.65 3.48
C SER A 118 -5.17 22.86 4.66
N THR A 119 -3.85 22.62 4.70
CA THR A 119 -3.16 21.99 5.82
C THR A 119 -3.14 22.85 7.10
N THR A 120 -3.53 24.12 6.99
CA THR A 120 -3.66 25.03 8.14
C THR A 120 -5.07 25.11 8.68
N SER A 121 -6.07 24.54 8.01
CA SER A 121 -7.47 24.52 8.44
C SER A 121 -7.65 23.70 9.72
N ASP A 122 -8.67 24.04 10.51
CA ASP A 122 -8.96 23.29 11.73
C ASP A 122 -9.42 21.85 11.38
N GLY A 123 -10.17 21.67 10.30
CA GLY A 123 -10.50 20.32 9.80
C GLY A 123 -9.28 19.48 9.47
N TYR A 124 -8.25 20.06 8.84
CA TYR A 124 -7.01 19.32 8.59
C TYR A 124 -6.32 18.95 9.90
N LYS A 125 -6.17 19.89 10.84
CA LYS A 125 -5.54 19.63 12.15
C LYS A 125 -6.25 18.55 12.94
N GLU A 126 -7.59 18.50 12.86
CA GLU A 126 -8.39 17.49 13.50
C GLU A 126 -8.24 16.13 12.79
N PHE A 127 -8.48 16.08 11.48
CA PHE A 127 -8.55 14.83 10.73
C PHE A 127 -7.20 14.25 10.28
N VAL A 128 -6.09 14.94 10.45
CA VAL A 128 -4.75 14.35 10.34
C VAL A 128 -4.41 13.47 11.56
N MET A 129 -5.14 13.65 12.66
CA MET A 129 -5.00 12.83 13.86
C MET A 129 -5.88 11.57 13.79
N ARG A 130 -5.37 10.49 14.34
CA ARG A 130 -6.07 9.21 14.52
C ARG A 130 -6.11 8.86 15.99
N THR A 131 -7.03 8.00 16.37
CA THR A 131 -7.10 7.44 17.73
C THR A 131 -6.76 5.95 17.66
N ASN A 132 -5.68 5.58 18.35
CA ASN A 132 -5.29 4.17 18.47
C ASN A 132 -6.42 3.37 19.11
N SER A 133 -6.91 2.35 18.41
CA SER A 133 -8.05 1.55 18.84
C SER A 133 -7.76 0.65 20.05
N LYS A 134 -6.47 0.41 20.38
CA LYS A 134 -6.03 -0.39 21.53
C LYS A 134 -5.77 0.47 22.77
N THR A 135 -5.12 1.63 22.59
CA THR A 135 -4.67 2.45 23.74
C THR A 135 -5.55 3.69 23.98
N GLY A 136 -6.30 4.14 23.00
CA GLY A 136 -7.05 5.39 23.02
C GLY A 136 -6.21 6.64 22.81
N GLU A 137 -4.88 6.51 22.64
CA GLU A 137 -3.98 7.64 22.40
C GLU A 137 -4.14 8.19 20.99
N GLN A 138 -3.99 9.50 20.87
CA GLN A 138 -3.98 10.15 19.56
C GLN A 138 -2.58 10.11 18.94
N PHE A 139 -2.53 9.86 17.64
CA PHE A 139 -1.31 9.92 16.85
C PHE A 139 -1.55 10.64 15.52
N ARG A 140 -0.50 11.21 14.96
CA ARG A 140 -0.55 11.86 13.65
C ARG A 140 -0.37 10.82 12.55
N SER A 141 -1.23 10.84 11.55
CA SER A 141 -1.13 9.94 10.40
C SER A 141 -0.03 10.41 9.45
N THR A 142 1.07 9.65 9.41
CA THR A 142 2.22 9.89 8.53
C THR A 142 2.54 8.68 7.63
N ASN A 143 1.86 7.56 7.83
CA ASN A 143 2.13 6.33 7.12
C ASN A 143 1.59 6.40 5.68
N ILE A 144 2.41 6.00 4.70
CA ILE A 144 2.03 5.97 3.28
C ILE A 144 0.92 4.95 3.02
N MET A 145 0.80 3.90 3.85
CA MET A 145 -0.27 2.90 3.73
C MET A 145 -1.59 3.32 4.40
N ASP A 146 -1.68 4.56 4.88
CA ASP A 146 -2.95 5.15 5.34
C ASP A 146 -3.68 5.85 4.19
N TYR A 147 -4.94 6.24 4.45
CA TYR A 147 -5.73 7.06 3.55
C TYR A 147 -5.79 8.51 4.04
N ALA A 148 -6.46 9.35 3.27
CA ALA A 148 -6.61 10.76 3.59
C ALA A 148 -7.50 10.98 4.84
N VAL A 149 -7.32 12.00 5.53
CA VAL A 149 -6.42 13.15 5.55
C VAL A 149 -5.15 12.76 6.32
N SER A 150 -3.97 12.83 5.71
CA SER A 150 -2.73 12.40 6.37
C SER A 150 -1.52 13.21 5.91
N ASP A 151 -0.43 13.19 6.66
CA ASP A 151 0.88 13.69 6.24
C ASP A 151 1.75 12.57 5.67
N ALA A 152 1.17 11.70 4.85
CA ALA A 152 1.80 10.48 4.34
C ALA A 152 3.19 10.74 3.72
N ASN A 153 4.23 10.30 4.42
CA ASN A 153 5.63 10.53 4.02
C ASN A 153 6.59 9.42 4.45
N ALA A 154 6.12 8.39 5.16
CA ALA A 154 6.98 7.37 5.72
C ALA A 154 6.34 5.97 5.72
N PHE A 155 7.20 4.97 5.71
CA PHE A 155 6.91 3.60 6.12
C PHE A 155 7.55 3.34 7.48
N THR A 156 7.01 2.37 8.24
CA THR A 156 7.60 1.94 9.50
C THR A 156 8.77 0.96 9.27
N THR A 157 9.50 0.65 10.34
CA THR A 157 10.61 -0.31 10.28
C THR A 157 10.11 -1.70 9.89
N GLN A 158 9.03 -2.18 10.49
CA GLN A 158 8.48 -3.50 10.17
C GLN A 158 7.89 -3.55 8.76
N GLN A 159 7.28 -2.48 8.29
CA GLN A 159 6.88 -2.38 6.89
C GLN A 159 8.08 -2.48 5.95
N ALA A 160 9.19 -1.81 6.25
CA ALA A 160 10.42 -1.90 5.46
C ALA A 160 11.03 -3.32 5.49
N GLU A 161 10.96 -4.02 6.61
CA GLU A 161 11.38 -5.42 6.74
C GLU A 161 10.51 -6.36 5.90
N ARG A 162 9.19 -6.18 5.92
CA ARG A 162 8.27 -6.93 5.05
C ARG A 162 8.60 -6.71 3.57
N VAL A 163 8.80 -5.47 3.15
CA VAL A 163 9.20 -5.12 1.78
C VAL A 163 10.50 -5.82 1.39
N LYS A 164 11.53 -5.78 2.24
CA LYS A 164 12.80 -6.48 1.97
C LYS A 164 12.60 -7.98 1.79
N TYR A 165 11.82 -8.59 2.66
CA TYR A 165 11.52 -10.02 2.55
C TYR A 165 10.85 -10.36 1.21
N ILE A 166 9.86 -9.58 0.80
CA ILE A 166 9.17 -9.75 -0.48
C ILE A 166 10.13 -9.56 -1.66
N LEU A 167 10.99 -8.56 -1.63
CA LEU A 167 11.99 -8.34 -2.69
C LEU A 167 12.92 -9.53 -2.87
N HIS A 168 13.30 -10.20 -1.78
CA HIS A 168 14.21 -11.35 -1.82
C HIS A 168 13.53 -12.67 -2.19
N HIS A 169 12.22 -12.83 -1.93
CA HIS A 169 11.57 -14.14 -2.03
C HIS A 169 10.39 -14.20 -3.01
N ALA A 170 9.67 -13.11 -3.28
CA ALA A 170 8.46 -13.18 -4.13
C ALA A 170 8.79 -13.48 -5.60
N VAL A 171 7.97 -14.33 -6.25
CA VAL A 171 8.28 -14.89 -7.58
C VAL A 171 8.23 -13.89 -8.72
N PHE A 172 7.35 -12.90 -8.70
CA PHE A 172 7.20 -11.94 -9.80
C PHE A 172 7.77 -10.55 -9.52
N VAL A 173 8.26 -10.33 -8.32
CA VAL A 173 8.89 -9.06 -7.96
C VAL A 173 10.32 -9.06 -8.50
N PRO A 174 10.76 -8.03 -9.28
CA PRO A 174 12.12 -7.97 -9.82
C PRO A 174 13.18 -7.88 -8.72
N GLY A 175 14.39 -8.37 -9.02
CA GLY A 175 15.55 -8.27 -8.13
C GLY A 175 16.23 -9.60 -7.86
N PRO A 176 17.39 -9.58 -7.16
CA PRO A 176 18.08 -10.80 -6.75
C PRO A 176 17.22 -11.60 -5.78
N LYS A 177 17.25 -12.93 -5.91
CA LYS A 177 16.47 -13.85 -5.09
C LYS A 177 17.38 -14.75 -4.26
N ASP A 178 16.94 -15.09 -3.06
CA ASP A 178 17.65 -15.99 -2.16
C ASP A 178 17.40 -17.49 -2.49
N TYR A 179 16.79 -17.76 -3.64
CA TYR A 179 16.58 -19.12 -4.16
C TYR A 179 17.03 -19.24 -5.63
N THR A 180 17.44 -20.42 -6.02
CA THR A 180 17.80 -20.72 -7.42
C THR A 180 16.53 -21.07 -8.19
N GLY A 181 16.09 -20.18 -9.07
CA GLY A 181 14.75 -20.12 -9.67
C GLY A 181 14.43 -21.15 -10.74
N THR A 182 14.83 -22.43 -10.59
CA THR A 182 14.45 -23.51 -11.50
C THR A 182 13.15 -24.23 -11.13
N ASP A 183 12.53 -23.84 -10.02
CA ASP A 183 11.39 -24.55 -9.43
C ASP A 183 10.02 -24.09 -9.94
N PHE A 184 9.97 -23.06 -10.79
CA PHE A 184 8.72 -22.54 -11.36
C PHE A 184 8.79 -22.46 -12.88
N THR A 185 7.79 -22.98 -13.56
CA THR A 185 7.65 -22.82 -15.01
C THR A 185 7.06 -21.44 -15.30
N THR A 186 7.84 -20.57 -15.89
CA THR A 186 7.36 -19.34 -16.52
C THR A 186 7.65 -19.43 -18.01
N THR A 187 6.72 -19.03 -18.87
CA THR A 187 6.99 -18.94 -20.33
C THR A 187 7.90 -17.77 -20.69
N ARG A 188 8.27 -16.95 -19.73
CA ARG A 188 9.29 -15.92 -19.95
C ARG A 188 10.64 -16.61 -19.99
N ASN A 189 11.16 -16.80 -21.22
CA ASN A 189 12.55 -17.16 -21.42
C ASN A 189 13.41 -16.12 -20.67
N SER A 190 14.20 -16.57 -19.72
CA SER A 190 15.11 -15.78 -18.90
C SER A 190 16.22 -15.05 -19.73
N THR A 191 16.22 -15.23 -21.04
CA THR A 191 17.19 -14.66 -21.97
C THR A 191 16.67 -13.44 -22.75
N SER A 192 15.40 -13.03 -22.57
CA SER A 192 14.99 -11.78 -23.16
C SER A 192 15.48 -10.63 -22.28
N ASP A 193 16.52 -9.95 -22.71
CA ASP A 193 16.90 -8.61 -22.28
C ASP A 193 15.68 -7.69 -22.37
N PHE A 194 14.89 -7.63 -21.31
CA PHE A 194 13.84 -6.67 -21.21
C PHE A 194 14.48 -5.32 -20.87
N ARG A 195 15.10 -4.70 -21.88
CA ARG A 195 15.45 -3.30 -21.82
C ARG A 195 14.16 -2.51 -21.96
N PHE A 196 13.56 -2.19 -20.83
CA PHE A 196 12.52 -1.17 -20.80
C PHE A 196 13.17 0.16 -21.16
N THR A 197 12.98 0.59 -22.39
CA THR A 197 13.30 1.96 -22.78
C THR A 197 12.05 2.79 -22.47
N PRO A 198 12.06 3.67 -21.46
CA PRO A 198 10.91 4.53 -21.20
C PRO A 198 10.63 5.36 -22.46
N GLN A 199 9.48 5.20 -23.05
CA GLN A 199 8.99 6.12 -24.07
C GLN A 199 8.28 7.25 -23.33
N PHE A 200 8.89 8.41 -23.31
CA PHE A 200 8.20 9.63 -22.92
C PHE A 200 7.31 10.01 -24.10
N ILE A 201 6.01 9.98 -23.89
CA ILE A 201 5.03 10.56 -24.82
C ILE A 201 5.05 12.06 -24.56
N GLU A 202 5.53 12.86 -25.52
CA GLU A 202 5.44 14.32 -25.51
C GLU A 202 3.98 14.79 -25.63
#